data_42aaa0973bfae6cb53d096742656a326
#
_entry.id   42aaa0973bfae6cb53d096742656a326
#
_cell.length_a   1.000
_cell.length_b   1.000
_cell.length_c   1.000
_cell.angle_alpha   90.00
_cell.angle_beta   90.00
_cell.angle_gamma   90.00
#
_symmetry.space_group_name_H-M   'P 1'
#
loop_
_entity.id
_entity.type
_entity.pdbx_description
1 polymer ?
#
loop_
_entity_poly.entity_id
_entity_poly.type
_entity_poly.pdbx_seq_one_letter_code
_entity_poly.pdbx_strand_id
1 'polypeptide(L)'
;MSDVLELACELIRRRSVTPDDCGCLALIGGRLARAGFHVEHLRYGEVDNLWATRGTDGPTLVFLGHTDVVPSGPESAWQSPPFEPTLRDGRLYGRGAADMKGSVAAMVVALEQFASAHPDHRGRVGLLLTSDEEGPSNLDGVRRVVEHLRATGERIDWCVVGEPSAKERLGDLIRVGRRGSLSGTLHVRGVQGHVAYPEKALNPIHAFAPALAELAAERWDEGNADFPPTSFQVSNLNAGTGANNVIPGELTALINFRYCTASRAEDLRARTEAILQRHSLDVVIDWNLSGEPFLTPPGGLLRETVVAVCRDLCGIAPEQSTGGGTSDGRFIAPMGAEVVEIGPVNATIHKVDECVDVAELEKLPALYRAICERLIGG
;
A
#
# COMPACT_ATOMS: atom_id res chain seq x y z
N MET A 1 -26.22 -11.81 11.52
CA MET A 1 -25.06 -11.06 11.00
C MET A 1 -24.60 -11.82 9.78
N SER A 2 -24.19 -11.13 8.70
CA SER A 2 -23.65 -11.83 7.52
C SER A 2 -22.25 -12.37 7.82
N ASP A 3 -21.83 -13.43 7.11
CA ASP A 3 -20.51 -14.06 7.32
C ASP A 3 -19.35 -13.07 7.20
N VAL A 4 -19.43 -12.12 6.25
CA VAL A 4 -18.40 -11.11 6.06
C VAL A 4 -18.34 -10.13 7.24
N LEU A 5 -19.48 -9.71 7.76
CA LEU A 5 -19.53 -8.79 8.90
C LEU A 5 -19.05 -9.47 10.18
N GLU A 6 -19.37 -10.75 10.37
CA GLU A 6 -18.91 -11.57 11.49
C GLU A 6 -17.39 -11.72 11.46
N LEU A 7 -16.83 -12.09 10.31
CA LEU A 7 -15.39 -12.23 10.14
C LEU A 7 -14.66 -10.89 10.28
N ALA A 8 -15.18 -9.79 9.71
CA ALA A 8 -14.61 -8.47 9.88
C ALA A 8 -14.56 -8.07 11.37
N CYS A 9 -15.62 -8.31 12.12
CA CYS A 9 -15.64 -8.09 13.56
C CYS A 9 -14.60 -8.94 14.30
N GLU A 10 -14.44 -10.21 13.93
CA GLU A 10 -13.41 -11.07 14.53
C GLU A 10 -11.99 -10.58 14.25
N LEU A 11 -11.73 -10.08 13.04
CA LEU A 11 -10.43 -9.53 12.66
C LEU A 11 -10.16 -8.21 13.39
N ILE A 12 -11.15 -7.32 13.52
CA ILE A 12 -11.00 -6.04 14.23
C ILE A 12 -10.65 -6.26 15.71
N ARG A 13 -11.24 -7.26 16.37
CA ARG A 13 -10.93 -7.59 17.78
C ARG A 13 -9.47 -7.99 18.00
N ARG A 14 -8.77 -8.40 16.97
CA ARG A 14 -7.33 -8.71 17.02
C ARG A 14 -6.54 -7.42 16.84
N ARG A 15 -5.83 -7.02 17.91
CA ARG A 15 -5.02 -5.78 17.92
C ARG A 15 -3.73 -5.96 17.13
N SER A 16 -3.83 -6.24 15.85
CA SER A 16 -2.71 -6.46 14.94
C SER A 16 -2.06 -5.15 14.50
N VAL A 17 -1.54 -4.37 15.44
CA VAL A 17 -0.75 -3.18 15.12
C VAL A 17 0.57 -3.63 14.53
N THR A 18 0.91 -3.09 13.35
CA THR A 18 2.11 -3.49 12.59
C THR A 18 3.36 -3.60 13.47
N PRO A 19 4.19 -4.66 13.38
CA PRO A 19 4.07 -5.81 12.48
C PRO A 19 3.33 -7.03 13.07
N ASP A 20 2.64 -6.86 14.22
CA ASP A 20 1.98 -7.97 14.93
C ASP A 20 0.73 -8.45 14.18
N ASP A 21 0.63 -9.76 13.87
CA ASP A 21 -0.57 -10.37 13.28
C ASP A 21 -1.70 -10.65 14.28
N CYS A 22 -1.37 -10.87 15.53
CA CYS A 22 -2.32 -11.22 16.61
C CYS A 22 -3.29 -12.36 16.27
N GLY A 23 -2.86 -13.32 15.43
CA GLY A 23 -3.63 -14.51 15.05
C GLY A 23 -4.69 -14.29 13.97
N CYS A 24 -4.64 -13.18 13.24
CA CYS A 24 -5.48 -12.95 12.06
C CYS A 24 -5.22 -14.00 10.99
N LEU A 25 -3.96 -14.20 10.61
CA LEU A 25 -3.56 -15.16 9.56
C LEU A 25 -3.87 -16.61 9.94
N ALA A 26 -3.74 -16.97 11.21
CA ALA A 26 -4.11 -18.31 11.68
C ALA A 26 -5.63 -18.57 11.55
N LEU A 27 -6.45 -17.59 11.89
CA LEU A 27 -7.91 -17.65 11.71
C LEU A 27 -8.27 -17.82 10.22
N ILE A 28 -7.70 -16.99 9.35
CA ILE A 28 -7.96 -16.98 7.91
C ILE A 28 -7.47 -18.29 7.28
N GLY A 29 -6.23 -18.71 7.57
CA GLY A 29 -5.66 -19.94 7.07
C GLY A 29 -6.48 -21.17 7.43
N GLY A 30 -6.99 -21.22 8.68
CA GLY A 30 -7.88 -22.30 9.14
C GLY A 30 -9.22 -22.32 8.40
N ARG A 31 -9.79 -21.16 8.00
CA ARG A 31 -11.00 -21.08 7.17
C ARG A 31 -10.73 -21.59 5.76
N LEU A 32 -9.70 -21.09 5.12
CA LEU A 32 -9.33 -21.45 3.74
C LEU A 32 -8.92 -22.92 3.62
N ALA A 33 -8.21 -23.48 4.61
CA ALA A 33 -7.91 -24.90 4.63
C ALA A 33 -9.17 -25.78 4.62
N ARG A 34 -10.20 -25.38 5.39
CA ARG A 34 -11.51 -26.08 5.36
C ARG A 34 -12.24 -25.94 4.03
N ALA A 35 -12.00 -24.85 3.28
CA ALA A 35 -12.50 -24.66 1.92
C ALA A 35 -11.65 -25.36 0.84
N GLY A 36 -10.63 -26.14 1.23
CA GLY A 36 -9.79 -26.93 0.33
C GLY A 36 -8.62 -26.17 -0.28
N PHE A 37 -8.19 -25.07 0.33
CA PHE A 37 -6.97 -24.37 -0.07
C PHE A 37 -5.75 -25.04 0.56
N HIS A 38 -4.66 -25.09 -0.19
CA HIS A 38 -3.32 -25.32 0.34
C HIS A 38 -2.86 -24.02 1.01
N VAL A 39 -2.44 -24.10 2.27
CA VAL A 39 -2.11 -22.92 3.09
C VAL A 39 -0.67 -23.02 3.58
N GLU A 40 0.12 -22.01 3.29
CA GLU A 40 1.49 -21.86 3.76
C GLU A 40 1.60 -20.62 4.65
N HIS A 41 2.13 -20.80 5.86
CA HIS A 41 2.50 -19.71 6.75
C HIS A 41 3.98 -19.40 6.55
N LEU A 42 4.29 -18.19 6.11
CA LEU A 42 5.64 -17.74 5.78
C LEU A 42 6.04 -16.64 6.77
N ARG A 43 6.97 -16.95 7.66
CA ARG A 43 7.49 -15.99 8.64
C ARG A 43 8.87 -15.50 8.25
N TYR A 44 9.03 -14.18 8.18
CA TYR A 44 10.30 -13.51 7.94
C TYR A 44 10.51 -12.47 9.03
N GLY A 45 11.61 -12.57 9.80
CA GLY A 45 11.83 -11.71 10.94
C GLY A 45 10.68 -11.79 11.95
N GLU A 46 10.07 -10.65 12.22
CA GLU A 46 8.90 -10.52 13.12
C GLU A 46 7.56 -10.57 12.36
N VAL A 47 7.60 -10.57 11.02
CA VAL A 47 6.43 -10.47 10.14
C VAL A 47 5.88 -11.84 9.79
N ASP A 48 4.59 -12.02 9.94
CA ASP A 48 3.85 -13.18 9.51
C ASP A 48 3.18 -12.93 8.15
N ASN A 49 3.27 -13.90 7.25
CA ASN A 49 2.62 -13.86 5.94
C ASN A 49 1.84 -15.16 5.70
N LEU A 50 0.80 -15.08 4.87
CA LEU A 50 -0.01 -16.22 4.48
C LEU A 50 -0.06 -16.30 2.95
N TRP A 51 0.32 -17.46 2.42
CA TRP A 51 0.08 -17.82 1.03
C TRP A 51 -0.91 -18.99 0.98
N ALA A 52 -2.07 -18.78 0.39
CA ALA A 52 -3.09 -19.82 0.27
C ALA A 52 -3.53 -19.94 -1.19
N THR A 53 -3.56 -21.17 -1.73
CA THR A 53 -3.93 -21.43 -3.11
C THR A 53 -4.86 -22.62 -3.26
N ARG A 54 -5.71 -22.57 -4.29
CA ARG A 54 -6.55 -23.69 -4.71
C ARG A 54 -6.58 -23.76 -6.24
N GLY A 55 -6.66 -24.97 -6.78
CA GLY A 55 -6.65 -25.25 -8.22
C GLY A 55 -5.29 -25.74 -8.69
N THR A 56 -5.21 -26.03 -9.98
CA THR A 56 -4.04 -26.64 -10.61
C THR A 56 -3.53 -25.79 -11.78
N ASP A 57 -3.20 -26.39 -12.89
CA ASP A 57 -2.63 -25.74 -14.07
C ASP A 57 -3.58 -24.72 -14.70
N GLY A 58 -3.03 -23.61 -15.13
CA GLY A 58 -3.75 -22.53 -15.81
C GLY A 58 -3.39 -21.15 -15.26
N PRO A 59 -4.15 -20.11 -15.64
CA PRO A 59 -3.89 -18.76 -15.13
C PRO A 59 -4.18 -18.66 -13.64
N THR A 60 -3.40 -17.82 -12.95
CA THR A 60 -3.47 -17.65 -11.51
C THR A 60 -4.00 -16.26 -11.16
N LEU A 61 -5.16 -16.23 -10.47
CA LEU A 61 -5.74 -15.02 -9.86
C LEU A 61 -5.40 -15.00 -8.37
N VAL A 62 -4.83 -13.91 -7.88
CA VAL A 62 -4.49 -13.72 -6.47
C VAL A 62 -5.21 -12.51 -5.91
N PHE A 63 -5.81 -12.67 -4.74
CA PHE A 63 -6.20 -11.55 -3.89
C PHE A 63 -5.04 -11.19 -2.97
N LEU A 64 -4.81 -9.91 -2.79
CA LEU A 64 -3.71 -9.37 -1.98
C LEU A 64 -4.24 -8.39 -0.95
N GLY A 65 -3.73 -8.48 0.26
CA GLY A 65 -4.04 -7.55 1.33
C GLY A 65 -3.16 -7.71 2.55
N HIS A 66 -3.52 -6.99 3.61
CA HIS A 66 -2.80 -7.04 4.88
C HIS A 66 -3.76 -7.18 6.07
N THR A 67 -3.24 -7.71 7.16
CA THR A 67 -3.98 -7.89 8.43
C THR A 67 -3.52 -6.94 9.51
N ASP A 68 -2.35 -6.35 9.34
CA ASP A 68 -1.85 -5.32 10.24
C ASP A 68 -2.59 -3.99 10.05
N VAL A 69 -2.45 -3.13 11.03
CA VAL A 69 -3.07 -1.81 11.04
C VAL A 69 -2.12 -0.78 11.66
N VAL A 70 -2.26 0.48 11.26
CA VAL A 70 -1.56 1.57 11.94
C VAL A 70 -1.98 1.71 13.40
N PRO A 71 -1.15 2.30 14.28
CA PRO A 71 -1.55 2.63 15.65
C PRO A 71 -2.88 3.41 15.69
N SER A 72 -3.72 3.12 16.68
CA SER A 72 -5.03 3.77 16.84
C SER A 72 -4.96 5.27 17.14
N GLY A 73 -3.80 5.77 17.57
CA GLY A 73 -3.68 7.07 18.21
C GLY A 73 -4.30 7.05 19.63
N PRO A 74 -4.64 8.20 20.18
CA PRO A 74 -5.23 8.27 21.53
C PRO A 74 -6.60 7.58 21.57
N GLU A 75 -6.70 6.47 22.28
CA GLU A 75 -7.98 5.72 22.38
C GLU A 75 -9.09 6.55 23.02
N SER A 76 -8.75 7.51 23.87
CA SER A 76 -9.71 8.48 24.46
C SER A 76 -10.37 9.42 23.45
N ALA A 77 -9.83 9.53 22.23
CA ALA A 77 -10.43 10.31 21.16
C ALA A 77 -11.49 9.54 20.36
N TRP A 78 -11.53 8.20 20.50
CA TRP A 78 -12.51 7.36 19.83
C TRP A 78 -13.84 7.36 20.57
N GLN A 79 -14.95 7.36 19.84
CA GLN A 79 -16.30 7.25 20.38
C GLN A 79 -16.61 5.82 20.88
N SER A 80 -15.94 4.82 20.33
CA SER A 80 -15.94 3.41 20.79
C SER A 80 -14.52 2.87 20.71
N PRO A 81 -14.10 1.94 21.59
CA PRO A 81 -12.73 1.44 21.57
C PRO A 81 -12.31 0.91 20.20
N PRO A 82 -11.12 1.23 19.70
CA PRO A 82 -10.70 0.96 18.32
C PRO A 82 -10.65 -0.53 17.94
N PHE A 83 -10.51 -1.43 18.92
CA PHE A 83 -10.47 -2.88 18.72
C PHE A 83 -11.72 -3.60 19.26
N GLU A 84 -12.79 -2.85 19.54
CA GLU A 84 -14.11 -3.36 19.86
C GLU A 84 -15.08 -2.99 18.70
N PRO A 85 -15.29 -3.90 17.73
CA PRO A 85 -16.09 -3.60 16.55
C PRO A 85 -17.50 -3.17 16.96
N THR A 86 -17.85 -1.94 16.58
CA THR A 86 -19.11 -1.32 17.01
C THR A 86 -19.96 -0.97 15.80
N LEU A 87 -21.19 -1.49 15.79
CA LEU A 87 -22.19 -1.14 14.77
C LEU A 87 -22.98 0.09 15.23
N ARG A 88 -22.95 1.15 14.45
CA ARG A 88 -23.68 2.40 14.68
C ARG A 88 -24.04 3.07 13.36
N ASP A 89 -25.27 3.49 13.22
CA ASP A 89 -25.78 4.23 12.05
C ASP A 89 -25.45 3.58 10.70
N GLY A 90 -25.60 2.25 10.61
CA GLY A 90 -25.32 1.48 9.38
C GLY A 90 -23.83 1.30 9.07
N ARG A 91 -22.93 1.66 9.99
CA ARG A 91 -21.47 1.55 9.82
C ARG A 91 -20.87 0.62 10.88
N LEU A 92 -19.81 -0.07 10.48
CA LEU A 92 -18.94 -0.83 11.37
C LEU A 92 -17.71 0.03 11.69
N TYR A 93 -17.56 0.40 12.97
CA TYR A 93 -16.45 1.17 13.50
C TYR A 93 -15.39 0.25 14.11
N GLY A 94 -14.13 0.59 13.86
CA GLY A 94 -12.96 -0.07 14.44
C GLY A 94 -11.71 0.19 13.60
N ARG A 95 -10.52 0.12 14.21
CA ARG A 95 -9.26 0.23 13.48
C ARG A 95 -9.09 -0.95 12.54
N GLY A 96 -8.81 -0.66 11.26
CA GLY A 96 -8.74 -1.65 10.21
C GLY A 96 -10.09 -1.98 9.55
N ALA A 97 -11.19 -1.36 9.96
CA ALA A 97 -12.50 -1.63 9.37
C ALA A 97 -12.52 -1.33 7.86
N ALA A 98 -11.93 -0.21 7.46
CA ALA A 98 -11.77 0.18 6.05
C ALA A 98 -10.41 -0.26 5.50
N ASP A 99 -9.35 -0.18 6.28
CA ASP A 99 -7.96 -0.41 5.87
C ASP A 99 -7.29 -1.50 6.71
N MET A 100 -7.27 -2.79 6.25
CA MET A 100 -8.18 -3.30 5.22
C MET A 100 -8.85 -4.62 5.65
N LYS A 101 -9.09 -4.83 6.98
CA LYS A 101 -9.68 -6.07 7.52
C LYS A 101 -11.08 -6.35 6.97
N GLY A 102 -11.85 -5.30 6.63
CA GLY A 102 -13.14 -5.44 5.95
C GLY A 102 -13.00 -6.10 4.58
N SER A 103 -12.07 -5.62 3.76
CA SER A 103 -11.74 -6.23 2.46
C SER A 103 -11.20 -7.65 2.61
N VAL A 104 -10.31 -7.89 3.57
CA VAL A 104 -9.77 -9.23 3.85
C VAL A 104 -10.90 -10.20 4.20
N ALA A 105 -11.84 -9.80 5.06
CA ALA A 105 -13.01 -10.62 5.38
C ALA A 105 -13.84 -10.93 4.13
N ALA A 106 -14.04 -9.93 3.26
CA ALA A 106 -14.78 -10.10 2.02
C ALA A 106 -14.08 -11.04 1.03
N MET A 107 -12.75 -10.95 0.92
CA MET A 107 -11.96 -11.86 0.08
C MET A 107 -12.07 -13.30 0.55
N VAL A 108 -11.93 -13.54 1.85
CA VAL A 108 -12.05 -14.89 2.43
C VAL A 108 -13.43 -15.49 2.14
N VAL A 109 -14.49 -14.75 2.42
CA VAL A 109 -15.86 -15.22 2.14
C VAL A 109 -16.11 -15.45 0.66
N ALA A 110 -15.60 -14.55 -0.22
CA ALA A 110 -15.70 -14.73 -1.66
C ALA A 110 -15.00 -16.01 -2.14
N LEU A 111 -13.81 -16.29 -1.63
CA LEU A 111 -13.03 -17.49 -1.96
C LEU A 111 -13.70 -18.77 -1.47
N GLU A 112 -14.26 -18.78 -0.26
CA GLU A 112 -15.03 -19.91 0.26
C GLU A 112 -16.27 -20.20 -0.61
N GLN A 113 -17.01 -19.14 -0.96
CA GLN A 113 -18.19 -19.25 -1.82
C GLN A 113 -17.82 -19.70 -3.25
N PHE A 114 -16.74 -19.15 -3.82
CA PHE A 114 -16.25 -19.55 -5.14
C PHE A 114 -15.82 -21.02 -5.15
N ALA A 115 -15.01 -21.44 -4.18
CA ALA A 115 -14.55 -22.83 -4.07
C ALA A 115 -15.69 -23.83 -3.92
N SER A 116 -16.75 -23.46 -3.21
CA SER A 116 -17.97 -24.29 -3.06
C SER A 116 -18.79 -24.36 -4.35
N ALA A 117 -18.95 -23.24 -5.06
CA ALA A 117 -19.76 -23.16 -6.28
C ALA A 117 -19.04 -23.73 -7.51
N HIS A 118 -17.72 -23.65 -7.55
CA HIS A 118 -16.88 -24.08 -8.67
C HIS A 118 -15.76 -25.03 -8.19
N PRO A 119 -16.09 -26.25 -7.74
CA PRO A 119 -15.09 -27.19 -7.18
C PRO A 119 -14.01 -27.56 -8.21
N ASP A 120 -14.37 -27.61 -9.50
CA ASP A 120 -13.52 -27.99 -10.62
C ASP A 120 -13.16 -26.79 -11.52
N HIS A 121 -13.01 -25.58 -10.94
CA HIS A 121 -12.65 -24.38 -11.68
C HIS A 121 -11.34 -24.52 -12.44
N ARG A 122 -11.18 -23.78 -13.54
CA ARG A 122 -9.95 -23.75 -14.32
C ARG A 122 -8.95 -22.77 -13.74
N GLY A 123 -7.65 -23.14 -13.79
CA GLY A 123 -6.60 -22.29 -13.23
C GLY A 123 -6.51 -22.34 -11.71
N ARG A 124 -5.85 -21.36 -11.14
CA ARG A 124 -5.60 -21.26 -9.71
C ARG A 124 -6.18 -19.96 -9.14
N VAL A 125 -6.71 -20.05 -7.95
CA VAL A 125 -7.08 -18.87 -7.16
C VAL A 125 -6.28 -18.87 -5.87
N GLY A 126 -5.83 -17.68 -5.42
CA GLY A 126 -5.03 -17.55 -4.22
C GLY A 126 -5.35 -16.31 -3.40
N LEU A 127 -4.86 -16.34 -2.17
CA LEU A 127 -4.85 -15.22 -1.23
C LEU A 127 -3.44 -15.06 -0.67
N LEU A 128 -2.89 -13.87 -0.81
CA LEU A 128 -1.64 -13.46 -0.19
C LEU A 128 -1.93 -12.37 0.83
N LEU A 129 -1.56 -12.62 2.08
CA LEU A 129 -1.70 -11.66 3.16
C LEU A 129 -0.40 -11.46 3.90
N THR A 130 -0.18 -10.24 4.40
CA THR A 130 0.97 -9.88 5.24
C THR A 130 0.53 -9.18 6.51
N SER A 131 1.42 -9.12 7.50
CA SER A 131 1.29 -8.28 8.70
C SER A 131 2.28 -7.09 8.70
N ASP A 132 2.78 -6.65 7.53
CA ASP A 132 3.78 -5.57 7.40
C ASP A 132 3.53 -4.67 6.17
N GLU A 133 2.28 -4.35 5.85
CA GLU A 133 1.99 -3.32 4.83
C GLU A 133 2.12 -1.92 5.43
N GLU A 134 1.60 -1.73 6.61
CA GLU A 134 1.59 -0.46 7.36
C GLU A 134 2.91 -0.18 8.11
N GLY A 135 3.85 -1.11 8.03
CA GLY A 135 5.14 -1.00 8.67
C GLY A 135 6.08 0.00 7.98
N PRO A 136 7.03 0.56 8.72
CA PRO A 136 7.93 1.59 8.19
C PRO A 136 8.91 1.08 7.14
N SER A 137 9.21 -0.22 7.13
CA SER A 137 10.23 -0.80 6.25
C SER A 137 9.66 -1.64 5.12
N ASN A 138 8.56 -2.35 5.33
CA ASN A 138 7.94 -3.33 4.40
C ASN A 138 8.96 -4.33 3.81
N LEU A 139 9.97 -4.70 4.61
CA LEU A 139 11.08 -5.54 4.12
C LEU A 139 10.75 -7.02 4.18
N ASP A 140 10.00 -7.45 5.20
CA ASP A 140 9.72 -8.84 5.52
C ASP A 140 8.29 -9.28 5.16
N GLY A 141 7.50 -8.36 4.57
CA GLY A 141 6.15 -8.59 4.07
C GLY A 141 6.10 -9.17 2.66
N VAL A 142 5.17 -8.69 1.84
CA VAL A 142 4.90 -9.18 0.46
C VAL A 142 6.15 -9.21 -0.40
N ARG A 143 7.09 -8.29 -0.22
CA ARG A 143 8.38 -8.30 -0.92
C ARG A 143 9.13 -9.63 -0.76
N ARG A 144 9.24 -10.14 0.48
CA ARG A 144 9.92 -11.41 0.77
C ARG A 144 9.13 -12.60 0.25
N VAL A 145 7.79 -12.53 0.34
CA VAL A 145 6.94 -13.58 -0.24
C VAL A 145 7.12 -13.64 -1.75
N VAL A 146 7.18 -12.52 -2.46
CA VAL A 146 7.45 -12.49 -3.91
C VAL A 146 8.81 -13.10 -4.26
N GLU A 147 9.85 -12.86 -3.45
CA GLU A 147 11.16 -13.53 -3.64
C GLU A 147 11.03 -15.05 -3.51
N HIS A 148 10.28 -15.53 -2.52
CA HIS A 148 9.98 -16.96 -2.33
C HIS A 148 9.18 -17.53 -3.51
N LEU A 149 8.11 -16.86 -3.93
CA LEU A 149 7.27 -17.32 -5.05
C LEU A 149 8.05 -17.41 -6.37
N ARG A 150 8.95 -16.47 -6.63
CA ARG A 150 9.86 -16.53 -7.79
C ARG A 150 10.82 -17.70 -7.71
N ALA A 151 11.38 -17.97 -6.52
CA ALA A 151 12.31 -19.08 -6.31
C ALA A 151 11.63 -20.44 -6.46
N THR A 152 10.35 -20.56 -6.14
CA THR A 152 9.54 -21.78 -6.31
C THR A 152 8.89 -21.89 -7.70
N GLY A 153 9.09 -20.89 -8.58
CA GLY A 153 8.55 -20.89 -9.93
C GLY A 153 7.06 -20.56 -10.01
N GLU A 154 6.50 -19.99 -8.94
CA GLU A 154 5.11 -19.56 -8.92
C GLU A 154 4.87 -18.38 -9.87
N ARG A 155 3.73 -18.43 -10.56
CA ARG A 155 3.30 -17.41 -11.50
C ARG A 155 1.98 -16.81 -11.04
N ILE A 156 1.87 -15.50 -11.16
CA ILE A 156 0.64 -14.73 -10.92
C ILE A 156 0.31 -14.00 -12.23
N ASP A 157 -0.86 -14.25 -12.79
CA ASP A 157 -1.32 -13.58 -14.02
C ASP A 157 -2.16 -12.34 -13.67
N TRP A 158 -2.97 -12.44 -12.60
CA TRP A 158 -3.86 -11.37 -12.14
C TRP A 158 -3.80 -11.20 -10.63
N CYS A 159 -3.79 -9.96 -10.17
CA CYS A 159 -3.82 -9.62 -8.75
C CYS A 159 -4.86 -8.54 -8.46
N VAL A 160 -5.78 -8.85 -7.56
CA VAL A 160 -6.75 -7.90 -7.02
C VAL A 160 -6.32 -7.52 -5.61
N VAL A 161 -5.99 -6.24 -5.41
CA VAL A 161 -5.63 -5.71 -4.09
C VAL A 161 -6.88 -5.09 -3.45
N GLY A 162 -7.17 -5.45 -2.21
CA GLY A 162 -8.37 -5.01 -1.51
C GLY A 162 -8.26 -3.67 -0.78
N GLU A 163 -7.29 -2.87 -1.13
CA GLU A 163 -7.08 -1.54 -0.56
C GLU A 163 -8.31 -0.64 -0.70
N PRO A 164 -8.60 0.23 0.28
CA PRO A 164 -9.71 1.17 0.19
C PRO A 164 -9.50 2.17 -0.94
N SER A 165 -10.10 1.88 -2.08
CA SER A 165 -9.94 2.67 -3.30
C SER A 165 -11.08 3.64 -3.56
N ALA A 166 -12.30 3.33 -3.11
CA ALA A 166 -13.49 4.10 -3.41
C ALA A 166 -13.48 5.50 -2.76
N LYS A 167 -14.10 6.48 -3.45
CA LYS A 167 -14.22 7.87 -2.97
C LYS A 167 -15.45 8.08 -2.10
N GLU A 168 -16.63 7.78 -2.64
CA GLU A 168 -17.92 8.03 -2.02
C GLU A 168 -18.73 6.74 -1.85
N ARG A 169 -18.59 5.77 -2.76
CA ARG A 169 -19.29 4.48 -2.74
C ARG A 169 -18.50 3.39 -3.43
N LEU A 170 -18.75 2.17 -3.02
CA LEU A 170 -18.10 0.99 -3.59
C LEU A 170 -18.21 0.96 -5.13
N GLY A 171 -17.09 0.77 -5.81
CA GLY A 171 -17.01 0.63 -7.25
C GLY A 171 -17.02 1.94 -8.02
N ASP A 172 -16.97 3.11 -7.37
CA ASP A 172 -16.87 4.42 -8.06
C ASP A 172 -15.46 4.74 -8.54
N LEU A 173 -14.43 4.12 -7.93
CA LEU A 173 -13.04 4.26 -8.33
C LEU A 173 -12.29 2.95 -8.15
N ILE A 174 -11.45 2.60 -9.15
CA ILE A 174 -10.46 1.54 -9.08
C ILE A 174 -9.06 2.12 -9.31
N ARG A 175 -8.05 1.49 -8.71
CA ARG A 175 -6.65 1.83 -9.03
C ARG A 175 -6.13 0.83 -10.06
N VAL A 176 -5.63 1.37 -11.18
CA VAL A 176 -5.08 0.59 -12.29
C VAL A 176 -3.57 0.69 -12.40
N GLY A 177 -2.97 1.36 -11.43
CA GLY A 177 -1.54 1.58 -11.31
C GLY A 177 -1.23 2.46 -10.11
N ARG A 178 0.04 2.53 -9.74
CA ARG A 178 0.53 3.38 -8.65
C ARG A 178 1.81 4.09 -9.07
N ARG A 179 2.01 5.28 -8.54
CA ARG A 179 3.29 5.99 -8.67
C ARG A 179 4.36 5.28 -7.87
N GLY A 180 5.60 5.33 -8.34
CA GLY A 180 6.76 4.96 -7.56
C GLY A 180 6.99 5.91 -6.38
N SER A 181 7.74 5.42 -5.40
CA SER A 181 8.13 6.20 -4.23
C SER A 181 9.61 6.02 -3.96
N LEU A 182 10.37 7.11 -4.11
CA LEU A 182 11.80 7.19 -3.81
C LEU A 182 12.01 8.23 -2.72
N SER A 183 12.55 7.82 -1.58
CA SER A 183 12.93 8.71 -0.47
C SER A 183 14.45 8.86 -0.39
N GLY A 184 14.89 9.97 0.16
CA GLY A 184 16.30 10.22 0.47
C GLY A 184 16.43 10.95 1.81
N THR A 185 17.41 10.53 2.61
CA THR A 185 17.85 11.28 3.78
C THR A 185 19.16 11.97 3.42
N LEU A 186 19.12 13.29 3.34
CA LEU A 186 20.29 14.14 3.06
C LEU A 186 20.96 14.52 4.36
N HIS A 187 22.25 14.26 4.45
CA HIS A 187 23.12 14.71 5.55
C HIS A 187 24.09 15.74 5.03
N VAL A 188 23.78 17.03 5.22
CA VAL A 188 24.60 18.15 4.76
C VAL A 188 25.57 18.55 5.87
N ARG A 189 26.87 18.47 5.61
CA ARG A 189 27.91 18.81 6.55
C ARG A 189 28.28 20.29 6.47
N GLY A 190 28.44 20.88 7.64
CA GLY A 190 28.95 22.22 7.84
C GLY A 190 30.10 22.23 8.83
N VAL A 191 30.39 23.39 9.37
CA VAL A 191 31.36 23.57 10.45
C VAL A 191 30.72 24.44 11.54
N GLN A 192 30.50 23.83 12.72
CA GLN A 192 29.93 24.57 13.85
C GLN A 192 30.81 25.73 14.33
N GLY A 193 30.18 26.83 14.69
CA GLY A 193 30.87 27.97 15.17
C GLY A 193 29.98 29.00 15.89
N HIS A 194 30.62 30.05 16.42
CA HIS A 194 29.90 31.17 17.05
C HIS A 194 29.39 32.12 15.94
N VAL A 195 28.15 32.56 16.01
CA VAL A 195 27.51 33.44 14.99
C VAL A 195 28.26 34.77 14.79
N ALA A 196 29.04 35.24 15.80
CA ALA A 196 29.85 36.43 15.68
C ALA A 196 31.15 36.24 14.87
N TYR A 197 31.53 34.99 14.56
CA TYR A 197 32.75 34.63 13.83
C TYR A 197 32.44 33.72 12.64
N PRO A 198 31.57 34.16 11.66
CA PRO A 198 31.11 33.32 10.59
C PRO A 198 32.24 32.84 9.65
N GLU A 199 33.38 33.57 9.63
CA GLU A 199 34.56 33.19 8.84
C GLU A 199 35.28 31.93 9.37
N LYS A 200 34.95 31.45 10.58
CA LYS A 200 35.47 30.23 11.21
C LYS A 200 34.49 29.07 11.18
N ALA A 201 33.35 29.24 10.50
CA ALA A 201 32.28 28.29 10.43
C ALA A 201 31.80 28.08 8.99
N LEU A 202 31.07 27.01 8.77
CA LEU A 202 30.30 26.78 7.54
C LEU A 202 28.85 26.48 7.93
N ASN A 203 27.96 27.41 7.65
CA ASN A 203 26.54 27.23 7.98
C ASN A 203 25.86 26.31 6.94
N PRO A 204 25.49 25.07 7.28
CA PRO A 204 24.88 24.15 6.32
C PRO A 204 23.48 24.60 5.90
N ILE A 205 22.77 25.41 6.69
CA ILE A 205 21.47 25.98 6.33
C ILE A 205 21.66 26.97 5.16
N HIS A 206 22.64 27.88 5.26
CA HIS A 206 22.91 28.85 4.21
C HIS A 206 23.46 28.18 2.94
N ALA A 207 24.32 27.17 3.11
CA ALA A 207 24.88 26.42 1.99
C ALA A 207 23.80 25.62 1.23
N PHE A 208 22.85 24.97 1.96
CA PHE A 208 21.80 24.16 1.36
C PHE A 208 20.67 24.97 0.73
N ALA A 209 20.36 26.16 1.23
CA ALA A 209 19.22 26.95 0.77
C ALA A 209 19.13 27.17 -0.75
N PRO A 210 20.22 27.53 -1.47
CA PRO A 210 20.18 27.64 -2.93
C PRO A 210 19.88 26.32 -3.64
N ALA A 211 20.48 25.20 -3.18
CA ALA A 211 20.23 23.88 -3.73
C ALA A 211 18.79 23.43 -3.49
N LEU A 212 18.25 23.69 -2.28
CA LEU A 212 16.85 23.41 -1.96
C LEU A 212 15.90 24.19 -2.87
N ALA A 213 16.18 25.46 -3.14
CA ALA A 213 15.38 26.28 -4.05
C ALA A 213 15.37 25.70 -5.48
N GLU A 214 16.54 25.25 -5.97
CA GLU A 214 16.67 24.62 -7.28
C GLU A 214 15.93 23.27 -7.33
N LEU A 215 16.11 22.39 -6.34
CA LEU A 215 15.41 21.11 -6.23
C LEU A 215 13.88 21.28 -6.22
N ALA A 216 13.40 22.28 -5.48
CA ALA A 216 11.96 22.56 -5.35
C ALA A 216 11.36 23.15 -6.64
N ALA A 217 12.16 23.85 -7.43
CA ALA A 217 11.73 24.44 -8.70
C ALA A 217 11.93 23.50 -9.91
N GLU A 218 12.69 22.41 -9.73
CA GLU A 218 13.02 21.48 -10.81
C GLU A 218 11.75 20.80 -11.35
N ARG A 219 11.66 20.79 -12.68
CA ARG A 219 10.62 20.06 -13.41
C ARG A 219 11.13 18.66 -13.74
N TRP A 220 10.72 17.70 -12.94
CA TRP A 220 11.25 16.34 -13.01
C TRP A 220 10.81 15.59 -14.28
N ASP A 221 9.52 15.71 -14.66
CA ASP A 221 8.92 15.26 -15.92
C ASP A 221 7.58 15.94 -16.17
N GLU A 222 6.91 15.57 -17.27
CA GLU A 222 5.60 16.08 -17.67
C GLU A 222 4.44 15.17 -17.27
N GLY A 223 4.74 14.00 -16.65
CA GLY A 223 3.75 12.93 -16.53
C GLY A 223 3.43 12.29 -17.89
N ASN A 224 2.29 11.62 -17.95
CA ASN A 224 1.74 11.03 -19.18
C ASN A 224 0.22 10.92 -19.09
N ALA A 225 -0.41 10.20 -20.04
CA ALA A 225 -1.88 10.05 -20.08
C ALA A 225 -2.47 9.39 -18.83
N ASP A 226 -1.69 8.54 -18.13
CA ASP A 226 -2.14 7.75 -16.99
C ASP A 226 -1.64 8.30 -15.65
N PHE A 227 -0.60 9.14 -15.66
CA PHE A 227 0.05 9.64 -14.45
C PHE A 227 0.26 11.15 -14.47
N PRO A 228 0.03 11.83 -13.32
CA PRO A 228 0.48 13.21 -13.16
C PRO A 228 2.01 13.30 -13.21
N PRO A 229 2.57 14.50 -13.41
CA PRO A 229 4.01 14.74 -13.31
C PRO A 229 4.60 14.26 -11.97
N THR A 230 5.87 13.85 -12.02
CA THR A 230 6.63 13.51 -10.83
C THR A 230 6.71 14.69 -9.87
N SER A 231 6.41 14.45 -8.60
CA SER A 231 6.47 15.45 -7.54
C SER A 231 7.64 15.21 -6.62
N PHE A 232 8.29 16.30 -6.20
CA PHE A 232 9.35 16.35 -5.19
C PHE A 232 8.85 17.08 -3.96
N GLN A 233 9.09 16.53 -2.77
CA GLN A 233 8.74 17.16 -1.50
C GLN A 233 9.85 16.98 -0.47
N VAL A 234 10.05 17.99 0.38
CA VAL A 234 10.84 17.89 1.60
C VAL A 234 9.87 17.77 2.76
N SER A 235 9.89 16.63 3.45
CA SER A 235 8.98 16.37 4.56
C SER A 235 9.53 16.80 5.92
N ASN A 236 10.86 16.81 6.06
CA ASN A 236 11.55 17.23 7.29
C ASN A 236 12.83 17.98 6.95
N LEU A 237 13.11 19.01 7.76
CA LEU A 237 14.35 19.76 7.71
C LEU A 237 14.78 20.08 9.14
N ASN A 238 15.89 19.52 9.58
CA ASN A 238 16.37 19.64 10.94
C ASN A 238 17.80 20.17 10.94
N ALA A 239 18.03 21.24 11.71
CA ALA A 239 19.36 21.82 11.94
C ALA A 239 19.36 22.60 13.25
N GLY A 240 20.55 22.85 13.79
CA GLY A 240 20.74 23.72 14.94
C GLY A 240 20.70 22.99 16.29
N THR A 241 21.24 23.65 17.29
CA THR A 241 21.38 23.15 18.66
C THR A 241 20.33 23.74 19.62
N GLY A 242 19.43 24.61 19.11
CA GLY A 242 18.49 25.40 19.91
C GLY A 242 19.10 26.67 20.50
N ALA A 243 20.42 26.86 20.43
CA ALA A 243 21.08 28.07 20.90
C ALA A 243 21.13 29.16 19.81
N ASN A 244 20.79 30.40 20.14
CA ASN A 244 20.68 31.50 19.18
C ASN A 244 22.04 32.08 18.73
N ASN A 245 23.13 31.69 19.39
CA ASN A 245 24.51 32.18 19.11
C ASN A 245 25.42 31.09 18.51
N VAL A 246 24.88 29.95 18.08
CA VAL A 246 25.61 28.82 17.49
C VAL A 246 25.21 28.60 16.06
N ILE A 247 26.17 28.65 15.13
CA ILE A 247 26.00 28.12 13.75
C ILE A 247 26.03 26.58 13.81
N PRO A 248 25.04 25.84 13.27
CA PRO A 248 25.05 24.39 13.32
C PRO A 248 26.19 23.80 12.49
N GLY A 249 26.64 22.59 12.87
CA GLY A 249 27.64 21.83 12.13
C GLY A 249 27.06 20.86 11.12
N GLU A 250 25.75 20.62 11.17
CA GLU A 250 25.05 19.69 10.26
C GLU A 250 23.60 20.11 10.02
N LEU A 251 23.04 19.60 8.93
CA LEU A 251 21.63 19.70 8.59
C LEU A 251 21.19 18.36 8.01
N THR A 252 20.03 17.87 8.44
CA THR A 252 19.36 16.68 7.89
C THR A 252 18.07 17.08 7.21
N ALA A 253 17.86 16.61 5.96
CA ALA A 253 16.63 16.79 5.22
C ALA A 253 16.07 15.44 4.76
N LEU A 254 14.75 15.22 4.94
CA LEU A 254 14.05 14.08 4.37
C LEU A 254 13.31 14.52 3.11
N ILE A 255 13.65 13.91 1.99
CA ILE A 255 13.03 14.16 0.68
C ILE A 255 12.26 12.95 0.20
N ASN A 256 11.24 13.18 -0.62
CA ASN A 256 10.46 12.12 -1.27
C ASN A 256 10.06 12.53 -2.68
N PHE A 257 10.22 11.60 -3.59
CA PHE A 257 9.63 11.63 -4.93
C PHE A 257 8.42 10.70 -5.01
N ARG A 258 7.33 11.21 -5.57
CA ARG A 258 6.25 10.39 -6.11
C ARG A 258 6.34 10.48 -7.63
N TYR A 259 6.82 9.43 -8.29
CA TYR A 259 7.19 9.47 -9.69
C TYR A 259 6.36 8.54 -10.57
N CYS A 260 6.24 8.92 -11.82
CA CYS A 260 5.47 8.20 -12.82
C CYS A 260 6.35 7.30 -13.70
N THR A 261 5.75 6.58 -14.61
CA THR A 261 6.43 5.68 -15.56
C THR A 261 7.27 6.43 -16.62
N ALA A 262 7.22 7.78 -16.67
CA ALA A 262 8.09 8.58 -17.53
C ALA A 262 9.48 8.80 -16.92
N SER A 263 9.66 8.57 -15.62
CA SER A 263 10.91 8.72 -14.88
C SER A 263 11.38 7.38 -14.29
N ARG A 264 12.68 7.26 -14.09
CA ARG A 264 13.31 6.12 -13.41
C ARG A 264 13.93 6.59 -12.11
N ALA A 265 13.96 5.73 -11.10
CA ALA A 265 14.54 6.06 -9.80
C ALA A 265 16.02 6.48 -9.91
N GLU A 266 16.80 5.81 -10.79
CA GLU A 266 18.21 6.12 -11.04
C GLU A 266 18.39 7.53 -11.62
N ASP A 267 17.52 7.95 -12.53
CA ASP A 267 17.59 9.27 -13.17
C ASP A 267 17.26 10.37 -12.15
N LEU A 268 16.28 10.15 -11.28
CA LEU A 268 15.93 11.06 -10.20
C LEU A 268 17.07 11.23 -9.20
N ARG A 269 17.73 10.12 -8.82
CA ARG A 269 18.93 10.16 -7.96
C ARG A 269 20.04 10.96 -8.61
N ALA A 270 20.40 10.61 -9.84
CA ALA A 270 21.51 11.26 -10.57
C ALA A 270 21.27 12.76 -10.75
N ARG A 271 20.03 13.19 -11.09
CA ARG A 271 19.67 14.61 -11.22
C ARG A 271 19.73 15.33 -9.89
N THR A 272 19.24 14.72 -8.81
CA THR A 272 19.33 15.28 -7.45
C THR A 272 20.78 15.49 -7.04
N GLU A 273 21.61 14.47 -7.18
CA GLU A 273 23.04 14.53 -6.84
C GLU A 273 23.78 15.57 -7.69
N ALA A 274 23.46 15.67 -8.98
CA ALA A 274 24.04 16.70 -9.85
C ALA A 274 23.66 18.13 -9.43
N ILE A 275 22.42 18.36 -8.98
CA ILE A 275 22.01 19.66 -8.42
C ILE A 275 22.82 19.97 -7.17
N LEU A 276 22.90 19.06 -6.21
CA LEU A 276 23.66 19.26 -4.98
C LEU A 276 25.14 19.52 -5.23
N GLN A 277 25.72 18.80 -6.20
CA GLN A 277 27.13 18.96 -6.59
C GLN A 277 27.41 20.33 -7.22
N ARG A 278 26.48 20.89 -8.01
CA ARG A 278 26.63 22.27 -8.57
C ARG A 278 26.75 23.33 -7.48
N HIS A 279 26.14 23.09 -6.32
CA HIS A 279 26.24 23.98 -5.15
C HIS A 279 27.43 23.66 -4.25
N SER A 280 28.33 22.75 -4.65
CA SER A 280 29.54 22.37 -3.91
C SER A 280 29.28 21.94 -2.47
N LEU A 281 28.16 21.28 -2.21
CA LEU A 281 27.77 20.81 -0.89
C LEU A 281 28.54 19.53 -0.50
N ASP A 282 29.03 19.49 0.73
CA ASP A 282 29.43 18.23 1.36
C ASP A 282 28.19 17.54 1.89
N VAL A 283 27.64 16.60 1.09
CA VAL A 283 26.39 15.92 1.37
C VAL A 283 26.49 14.43 1.10
N VAL A 284 25.93 13.64 1.99
CA VAL A 284 25.67 12.20 1.80
C VAL A 284 24.18 11.99 1.73
N ILE A 285 23.72 11.09 0.85
CA ILE A 285 22.30 10.75 0.70
C ILE A 285 22.13 9.27 0.92
N ASP A 286 21.29 8.93 1.89
CA ASP A 286 20.80 7.55 2.08
C ASP A 286 19.49 7.39 1.32
N TRP A 287 19.54 6.69 0.19
CA TRP A 287 18.39 6.46 -0.67
C TRP A 287 17.59 5.22 -0.24
N ASN A 288 16.26 5.35 -0.24
CA ASN A 288 15.32 4.27 -0.02
C ASN A 288 14.27 4.25 -1.15
N LEU A 289 14.32 3.21 -1.99
CA LEU A 289 13.30 2.93 -3.01
C LEU A 289 12.22 2.03 -2.39
N SER A 290 11.08 2.61 -2.06
CA SER A 290 9.93 1.87 -1.54
C SER A 290 9.22 1.06 -2.63
N GLY A 291 9.16 1.55 -3.87
CA GLY A 291 8.61 0.82 -5.01
C GLY A 291 8.68 1.58 -6.30
N GLU A 292 8.74 0.82 -7.39
CA GLU A 292 8.67 1.33 -8.76
C GLU A 292 7.21 1.66 -9.13
N PRO A 293 6.97 2.57 -10.08
CA PRO A 293 5.64 2.78 -10.62
C PRO A 293 5.21 1.59 -11.45
N PHE A 294 3.91 1.28 -11.40
CA PHE A 294 3.33 0.27 -12.28
C PHE A 294 2.00 0.74 -12.87
N LEU A 295 1.64 0.15 -14.00
CA LEU A 295 0.38 0.39 -14.69
C LEU A 295 -0.12 -0.91 -15.30
N THR A 296 -1.37 -1.29 -15.01
CA THR A 296 -2.10 -2.29 -15.76
C THR A 296 -2.69 -1.61 -17.00
N PRO A 297 -2.24 -1.98 -18.21
CA PRO A 297 -2.60 -1.26 -19.43
C PRO A 297 -4.11 -1.35 -19.73
N PRO A 298 -4.68 -0.38 -20.45
CA PRO A 298 -6.01 -0.50 -21.01
C PRO A 298 -6.13 -1.76 -21.90
N GLY A 299 -7.30 -2.44 -21.84
CA GLY A 299 -7.54 -3.68 -22.58
C GLY A 299 -7.01 -4.94 -21.89
N GLY A 300 -6.38 -4.81 -20.72
CA GLY A 300 -6.00 -5.95 -19.88
C GLY A 300 -7.23 -6.68 -19.37
N LEU A 301 -7.18 -8.01 -19.34
CA LEU A 301 -8.35 -8.84 -19.02
C LEU A 301 -8.87 -8.61 -17.60
N LEU A 302 -7.97 -8.49 -16.61
CA LEU A 302 -8.34 -8.17 -15.23
C LEU A 302 -9.01 -6.79 -15.16
N ARG A 303 -8.38 -5.78 -15.77
CA ARG A 303 -8.88 -4.40 -15.74
C ARG A 303 -10.29 -4.30 -16.33
N GLU A 304 -10.52 -4.89 -17.50
CA GLU A 304 -11.83 -4.91 -18.15
C GLU A 304 -12.86 -5.71 -17.32
N THR A 305 -12.44 -6.83 -16.75
CA THR A 305 -13.30 -7.65 -15.90
C THR A 305 -13.77 -6.87 -14.66
N VAL A 306 -12.88 -6.19 -13.95
CA VAL A 306 -13.22 -5.39 -12.76
C VAL A 306 -14.17 -4.25 -13.13
N VAL A 307 -13.92 -3.55 -14.24
CA VAL A 307 -14.81 -2.48 -14.74
C VAL A 307 -16.22 -3.04 -15.04
N ALA A 308 -16.30 -4.20 -15.70
CA ALA A 308 -17.58 -4.82 -16.01
C ALA A 308 -18.33 -5.28 -14.74
N VAL A 309 -17.63 -5.87 -13.78
CA VAL A 309 -18.21 -6.28 -12.49
C VAL A 309 -18.75 -5.07 -11.71
N CYS A 310 -18.02 -3.94 -11.68
CA CYS A 310 -18.52 -2.70 -11.06
C CYS A 310 -19.81 -2.21 -11.73
N ARG A 311 -19.88 -2.23 -13.06
CA ARG A 311 -21.09 -1.84 -13.78
C ARG A 311 -22.27 -2.72 -13.42
N ASP A 312 -22.07 -4.02 -13.37
CA ASP A 312 -23.15 -4.99 -13.18
C ASP A 312 -23.64 -5.03 -11.72
N LEU A 313 -22.72 -4.97 -10.75
CA LEU A 313 -23.08 -5.13 -9.33
C LEU A 313 -23.23 -3.79 -8.57
N CYS A 314 -22.49 -2.76 -8.97
CA CYS A 314 -22.55 -1.44 -8.32
C CYS A 314 -23.37 -0.44 -9.15
N GLY A 315 -23.72 -0.76 -10.39
CA GLY A 315 -24.49 0.13 -11.29
C GLY A 315 -23.67 1.36 -11.74
N ILE A 316 -22.33 1.30 -11.71
CA ILE A 316 -21.48 2.44 -12.02
C ILE A 316 -20.24 1.99 -12.81
N ALA A 317 -19.83 2.82 -13.77
CA ALA A 317 -18.53 2.68 -14.40
C ALA A 317 -17.48 3.35 -13.50
N PRO A 318 -16.48 2.61 -12.98
CA PRO A 318 -15.50 3.20 -12.09
C PRO A 318 -14.60 4.22 -12.80
N GLU A 319 -14.23 5.28 -12.08
CA GLU A 319 -13.07 6.07 -12.45
C GLU A 319 -11.82 5.19 -12.32
N GLN A 320 -10.94 5.25 -13.30
CA GLN A 320 -9.70 4.50 -13.32
C GLN A 320 -8.53 5.44 -13.03
N SER A 321 -7.79 5.19 -11.96
CA SER A 321 -6.82 6.16 -11.44
C SER A 321 -5.51 5.49 -11.05
N THR A 322 -4.42 6.26 -11.13
CA THR A 322 -3.08 5.92 -10.63
C THR A 322 -2.67 6.75 -9.41
N GLY A 323 -3.59 7.56 -8.90
CA GLY A 323 -3.35 8.49 -7.78
C GLY A 323 -3.30 7.80 -6.42
N GLY A 324 -3.09 8.60 -5.36
CA GLY A 324 -3.04 8.15 -3.97
C GLY A 324 -1.67 7.67 -3.50
N GLY A 325 -1.65 6.96 -2.38
CA GLY A 325 -0.48 6.33 -1.78
C GLY A 325 0.09 5.20 -2.66
N THR A 326 0.88 4.34 -2.07
CA THR A 326 1.29 3.09 -2.72
C THR A 326 0.59 1.91 -2.03
N SER A 327 0.71 0.72 -2.60
CA SER A 327 0.19 -0.53 -2.02
C SER A 327 1.16 -1.67 -2.33
N ASP A 328 0.98 -2.80 -1.71
CA ASP A 328 1.79 -3.99 -1.95
C ASP A 328 1.64 -4.59 -3.36
N GLY A 329 0.66 -4.14 -4.12
CA GLY A 329 0.56 -4.42 -5.56
C GLY A 329 1.83 -4.07 -6.34
N ARG A 330 2.63 -3.11 -5.84
CA ARG A 330 3.95 -2.73 -6.39
C ARG A 330 4.97 -3.86 -6.43
N PHE A 331 4.82 -4.86 -5.57
CA PHE A 331 5.72 -6.02 -5.53
C PHE A 331 5.26 -7.15 -6.48
N ILE A 332 3.94 -7.22 -6.74
CA ILE A 332 3.35 -8.23 -7.62
C ILE A 332 3.45 -7.83 -9.09
N ALA A 333 3.22 -6.56 -9.44
CA ALA A 333 3.27 -6.09 -10.82
C ALA A 333 4.59 -6.44 -11.55
N PRO A 334 5.78 -6.36 -10.91
CA PRO A 334 7.05 -6.79 -11.55
C PRO A 334 7.19 -8.29 -11.80
N MET A 335 6.24 -9.13 -11.35
CA MET A 335 6.15 -10.53 -11.74
C MET A 335 5.51 -10.74 -13.11
N GLY A 336 5.00 -9.67 -13.74
CA GLY A 336 4.29 -9.69 -15.01
C GLY A 336 2.77 -9.79 -14.87
N ALA A 337 2.24 -9.66 -13.66
CA ALA A 337 0.82 -9.70 -13.38
C ALA A 337 0.12 -8.38 -13.73
N GLU A 338 -1.13 -8.46 -14.23
CA GLU A 338 -2.03 -7.33 -14.17
C GLU A 338 -2.47 -7.11 -12.70
N VAL A 339 -2.42 -5.87 -12.22
CA VAL A 339 -2.80 -5.50 -10.86
C VAL A 339 -3.89 -4.44 -10.88
N VAL A 340 -4.98 -4.67 -10.18
CA VAL A 340 -6.07 -3.71 -9.98
C VAL A 340 -6.42 -3.67 -8.50
N GLU A 341 -6.64 -2.46 -7.98
CA GLU A 341 -7.08 -2.29 -6.59
C GLU A 341 -8.53 -1.87 -6.55
N ILE A 342 -9.30 -2.55 -5.72
CA ILE A 342 -10.71 -2.27 -5.49
C ILE A 342 -11.11 -2.67 -4.07
N GLY A 343 -11.69 -1.74 -3.34
CA GLY A 343 -12.14 -1.93 -1.97
C GLY A 343 -13.07 -0.83 -1.51
N PRO A 344 -13.31 -0.72 -0.19
CA PRO A 344 -14.27 0.20 0.40
C PRO A 344 -13.84 1.68 0.23
N VAL A 345 -14.71 2.56 0.75
CA VAL A 345 -14.46 4.02 0.79
C VAL A 345 -13.30 4.34 1.73
N ASN A 346 -12.36 5.17 1.25
CA ASN A 346 -11.12 5.50 1.95
C ASN A 346 -11.21 6.75 2.87
N ALA A 347 -12.38 7.30 3.07
CA ALA A 347 -12.55 8.59 3.73
C ALA A 347 -12.09 8.62 5.20
N THR A 348 -12.06 7.47 5.88
CA THR A 348 -11.77 7.35 7.32
C THR A 348 -10.48 6.60 7.65
N ILE A 349 -9.73 6.12 6.64
CA ILE A 349 -8.47 5.38 6.88
C ILE A 349 -7.49 6.21 7.72
N HIS A 350 -6.74 5.55 8.59
CA HIS A 350 -5.73 6.15 9.50
C HIS A 350 -6.28 7.21 10.48
N LYS A 351 -7.59 7.46 10.49
CA LYS A 351 -8.24 8.43 11.38
C LYS A 351 -8.79 7.75 12.64
N VAL A 352 -9.07 8.56 13.64
CA VAL A 352 -9.94 8.20 14.76
C VAL A 352 -11.35 7.95 14.21
N ASP A 353 -12.07 7.00 14.81
CA ASP A 353 -13.40 6.55 14.36
C ASP A 353 -13.42 6.01 12.92
N GLU A 354 -12.34 5.35 12.51
CA GLU A 354 -12.32 4.60 11.24
C GLU A 354 -13.52 3.68 11.13
N CYS A 355 -14.15 3.65 9.97
CA CYS A 355 -15.36 2.87 9.75
C CYS A 355 -15.56 2.49 8.28
N VAL A 356 -16.39 1.46 8.07
CA VAL A 356 -16.89 1.05 6.75
C VAL A 356 -18.41 0.99 6.77
N ASP A 357 -19.05 1.34 5.65
CA ASP A 357 -20.49 1.13 5.48
C ASP A 357 -20.82 -0.37 5.42
N VAL A 358 -21.77 -0.83 6.24
CA VAL A 358 -22.11 -2.25 6.35
C VAL A 358 -22.73 -2.77 5.07
N ALA A 359 -23.61 -2.01 4.42
CA ALA A 359 -24.27 -2.46 3.20
C ALA A 359 -23.28 -2.57 2.02
N GLU A 360 -22.23 -1.72 2.00
CA GLU A 360 -21.16 -1.82 1.02
C GLU A 360 -20.21 -2.98 1.34
N LEU A 361 -19.86 -3.19 2.62
CA LEU A 361 -19.06 -4.33 3.06
C LEU A 361 -19.73 -5.65 2.69
N GLU A 362 -21.04 -5.77 2.86
CA GLU A 362 -21.82 -6.97 2.52
C GLU A 362 -21.91 -7.25 1.02
N LYS A 363 -21.66 -6.27 0.16
CA LYS A 363 -21.58 -6.44 -1.31
C LYS A 363 -20.21 -6.90 -1.80
N LEU A 364 -19.14 -6.58 -1.07
CA LEU A 364 -17.78 -6.90 -1.49
C LEU A 364 -17.53 -8.37 -1.80
N PRO A 365 -18.02 -9.36 -1.02
CA PRO A 365 -17.83 -10.78 -1.36
C PRO A 365 -18.42 -11.16 -2.72
N ALA A 366 -19.59 -10.64 -3.06
CA ALA A 366 -20.20 -10.89 -4.37
C ALA A 366 -19.39 -10.27 -5.51
N LEU A 367 -18.79 -9.09 -5.28
CA LEU A 367 -17.92 -8.42 -6.26
C LEU A 367 -16.64 -9.23 -6.50
N TYR A 368 -15.94 -9.65 -5.44
CA TYR A 368 -14.72 -10.44 -5.57
C TYR A 368 -15.00 -11.83 -6.17
N ARG A 369 -16.09 -12.48 -5.76
CA ARG A 369 -16.51 -13.75 -6.36
C ARG A 369 -16.81 -13.61 -7.87
N ALA A 370 -17.51 -12.57 -8.30
CA ALA A 370 -17.81 -12.34 -9.71
C ALA A 370 -16.54 -12.13 -10.56
N ILE A 371 -15.48 -11.56 -9.98
CA ILE A 371 -14.16 -11.46 -10.64
C ILE A 371 -13.57 -12.87 -10.83
N CYS A 372 -13.59 -13.73 -9.79
CA CYS A 372 -13.15 -15.13 -9.90
C CYS A 372 -13.92 -15.88 -10.98
N GLU A 373 -15.26 -15.79 -10.95
CA GLU A 373 -16.15 -16.50 -11.88
C GLU A 373 -15.87 -16.12 -13.34
N ARG A 374 -15.59 -14.83 -13.62
CA ARG A 374 -15.30 -14.35 -14.99
C ARG A 374 -13.91 -14.70 -15.49
N LEU A 375 -12.93 -14.80 -14.62
CA LEU A 375 -11.54 -15.07 -15.01
C LEU A 375 -11.22 -16.57 -15.03
N ILE A 376 -11.77 -17.35 -14.10
CA ILE A 376 -11.37 -18.74 -13.87
C ILE A 376 -12.55 -19.69 -13.55
N GLY A 377 -13.80 -19.24 -13.58
CA GLY A 377 -14.96 -20.03 -13.12
C GLY A 377 -15.49 -21.06 -14.12
N GLY A 378 -15.04 -21.09 -15.37
CA GLY A 378 -15.64 -22.00 -16.31
C GLY A 378 -14.78 -22.45 -17.46
#